data_f3b7a8963033e4d5857c85231317ad03
#
_entry.id   f3b7a8963033e4d5857c85231317ad03
#
_cell.length_a   1.000
_cell.length_b   1.000
_cell.length_c   1.000
_cell.angle_alpha   90.00
_cell.angle_beta   90.00
_cell.angle_gamma   90.00
#
_symmetry.space_group_name_H-M   'P 1'
#
loop_
_entity.id
_entity.type
_entity.pdbx_description
1 polymer ?
#
loop_
_entity_poly.entity_id
_entity_poly.type
_entity_poly.pdbx_seq_one_letter_code
_entity_poly.pdbx_strand_id
1 'polypeptide(L)'
;PPLSPLNTIDLGDLDKTISINVTATALLINFISPLINKKGDALFFDDPCSGKKFYGAYGSSKSAQISLVQSWANECKTFGPNVTVFRPSPMKTALRARFFPGENKENLLSPKIEAQRVLATLFDR
;
A
#
# COMPACT_ATOMS: atom_id res chain seq x y z
N PRO A 1 4.30 -12.03 -4.55
CA PRO A 1 5.34 -12.69 -5.33
C PRO A 1 6.68 -12.63 -4.59
N PRO A 2 7.59 -13.57 -4.83
CA PRO A 2 8.94 -13.47 -4.34
C PRO A 2 9.68 -12.29 -5.01
N LEU A 3 10.68 -11.73 -4.35
CA LEU A 3 11.60 -10.79 -5.00
C LEU A 3 12.45 -11.56 -6.02
N SER A 4 12.50 -11.07 -7.24
CA SER A 4 13.19 -11.76 -8.35
C SER A 4 13.81 -10.77 -9.34
N PRO A 5 14.89 -11.17 -10.07
CA PRO A 5 15.39 -10.38 -11.17
C PRO A 5 14.31 -10.17 -12.24
N LEU A 6 14.26 -8.97 -12.80
CA LEU A 6 13.22 -8.64 -13.79
C LEU A 6 13.32 -9.45 -15.08
N ASN A 7 14.53 -9.81 -15.51
CA ASN A 7 14.77 -10.63 -16.71
C ASN A 7 14.34 -12.10 -16.58
N THR A 8 14.00 -12.55 -15.36
CA THR A 8 13.51 -13.90 -15.08
C THR A 8 12.19 -13.87 -14.31
N ILE A 9 11.45 -12.76 -14.39
CA ILE A 9 10.18 -12.63 -13.71
C ILE A 9 9.16 -13.65 -14.23
N ASP A 10 8.44 -14.28 -13.32
CA ASP A 10 7.29 -15.08 -13.68
C ASP A 10 6.10 -14.18 -14.02
N LEU A 11 5.56 -14.30 -15.24
CA LEU A 11 4.47 -13.46 -15.72
C LEU A 11 3.16 -13.73 -14.97
N GLY A 12 2.93 -14.95 -14.51
CA GLY A 12 1.77 -15.27 -13.68
C GLY A 12 1.84 -14.59 -12.31
N ASP A 13 3.03 -14.51 -11.71
CA ASP A 13 3.25 -13.76 -10.48
C ASP A 13 3.07 -12.25 -10.69
N LEU A 14 3.51 -11.72 -11.82
CA LEU A 14 3.29 -10.32 -12.18
C LEU A 14 1.80 -10.02 -12.33
N ASP A 15 1.07 -10.82 -13.12
CA ASP A 15 -0.37 -10.65 -13.32
C ASP A 15 -1.15 -10.72 -12.00
N LYS A 16 -0.81 -11.66 -11.13
CA LYS A 16 -1.41 -11.79 -9.82
C LYS A 16 -1.16 -10.56 -8.94
N THR A 17 0.05 -10.04 -8.98
CA THR A 17 0.44 -8.86 -8.21
C THR A 17 -0.30 -7.60 -8.70
N ILE A 18 -0.40 -7.42 -10.02
CA ILE A 18 -1.18 -6.34 -10.63
C ILE A 18 -2.67 -6.48 -10.29
N SER A 19 -3.22 -7.69 -10.39
CA SER A 19 -4.63 -7.93 -10.05
C SER A 19 -4.94 -7.57 -8.60
N ILE A 20 -4.07 -7.93 -7.65
CA ILE A 20 -4.27 -7.67 -6.22
C ILE A 20 -4.04 -6.20 -5.87
N ASN A 21 -2.96 -5.59 -6.34
CA ASN A 21 -2.57 -4.25 -5.90
C ASN A 21 -3.16 -3.13 -6.77
N VAL A 22 -3.48 -3.39 -8.03
CA VAL A 22 -3.97 -2.36 -8.95
C VAL A 22 -5.45 -2.57 -9.26
N THR A 23 -5.80 -3.67 -9.91
CA THR A 23 -7.19 -3.93 -10.34
C THR A 23 -8.14 -3.98 -9.14
N ALA A 24 -7.79 -4.73 -8.09
CA ALA A 24 -8.63 -4.81 -6.90
C ALA A 24 -8.77 -3.46 -6.18
N THR A 25 -7.74 -2.63 -6.17
CA THR A 25 -7.82 -1.28 -5.61
C THR A 25 -8.78 -0.39 -6.40
N ALA A 26 -8.72 -0.41 -7.72
CA ALA A 26 -9.66 0.34 -8.56
C ALA A 26 -11.11 -0.12 -8.37
N LEU A 27 -11.33 -1.44 -8.31
CA LEU A 27 -12.64 -2.02 -8.03
C LEU A 27 -13.14 -1.65 -6.63
N LEU A 28 -12.28 -1.69 -5.62
CA LEU A 28 -12.61 -1.29 -4.26
C LEU A 28 -13.05 0.18 -4.20
N ILE A 29 -12.28 1.09 -4.79
CA ILE A 29 -12.61 2.51 -4.87
C ILE A 29 -13.98 2.71 -5.53
N ASN A 30 -14.21 2.06 -6.66
CA ASN A 30 -15.49 2.11 -7.37
C ASN A 30 -16.65 1.64 -6.49
N PHE A 31 -16.46 0.53 -5.78
CA PHE A 31 -17.48 -0.07 -4.94
C PHE A 31 -17.78 0.76 -3.69
N ILE A 32 -16.75 1.29 -3.00
CA ILE A 32 -16.94 2.02 -1.74
C ILE A 32 -17.34 3.48 -1.93
N SER A 33 -16.98 4.10 -3.06
CA SER A 33 -17.23 5.53 -3.29
C SER A 33 -18.68 5.96 -3.06
N PRO A 34 -19.72 5.21 -3.50
CA PRO A 34 -21.10 5.57 -3.20
C PRO A 34 -21.55 5.26 -1.77
N LEU A 35 -20.78 4.46 -1.03
CA LEU A 35 -21.13 3.98 0.31
C LEU A 35 -20.45 4.77 1.42
N ILE A 36 -19.30 5.35 1.14
CA ILE A 36 -18.52 6.08 2.15
C ILE A 36 -19.14 7.46 2.40
N ASN A 37 -19.21 7.83 3.68
CA ASN A 37 -19.68 9.16 4.06
C ASN A 37 -18.73 10.24 3.54
N LYS A 38 -19.27 11.40 3.14
CA LYS A 38 -18.47 12.57 2.69
C LYS A 38 -17.47 13.07 3.72
N LYS A 39 -17.74 12.87 5.00
CA LYS A 39 -16.82 13.16 6.12
C LYS A 39 -16.03 11.93 6.58
N GLY A 40 -16.19 10.81 5.90
CA GLY A 40 -15.49 9.58 6.21
C GLY A 40 -14.03 9.63 5.77
N ASP A 41 -13.25 8.70 6.27
CA ASP A 41 -11.83 8.55 5.97
C ASP A 41 -11.57 7.25 5.22
N ALA A 42 -10.80 7.33 4.14
CA ALA A 42 -10.23 6.19 3.44
C ALA A 42 -8.71 6.24 3.56
N LEU A 43 -8.13 5.18 4.08
CA LEU A 43 -6.69 5.09 4.33
C LEU A 43 -6.07 4.01 3.46
N PHE A 44 -5.00 4.36 2.78
CA PHE A 44 -4.18 3.44 2.01
C PHE A 44 -2.73 3.47 2.49
N PHE A 45 -2.06 2.32 2.38
CA PHE A 45 -0.69 2.17 2.84
C PHE A 45 0.28 2.16 1.66
N ASP A 46 1.24 3.08 1.66
CA ASP A 46 2.34 3.10 0.71
C ASP A 46 3.52 2.25 1.20
N ASP A 47 4.19 1.64 0.24
CA ASP A 47 5.50 1.01 0.44
C ASP A 47 6.43 1.48 -0.70
N PRO A 48 7.31 2.46 -0.44
CA PRO A 48 8.11 3.13 -1.47
C PRO A 48 9.29 2.26 -1.91
N CYS A 49 9.01 1.23 -2.67
CA CYS A 49 9.99 0.28 -3.19
C CYS A 49 10.17 0.32 -4.72
N SER A 50 9.62 1.34 -5.37
CA SER A 50 9.78 1.55 -6.81
C SER A 50 11.27 1.73 -7.17
N GLY A 51 11.70 1.04 -8.23
CA GLY A 51 13.09 1.11 -8.71
C GLY A 51 14.12 0.34 -7.88
N LYS A 52 13.74 -0.24 -6.75
CA LYS A 52 14.65 -1.08 -5.96
C LYS A 52 14.97 -2.39 -6.69
N LYS A 53 16.21 -2.83 -6.56
CA LYS A 53 16.68 -4.10 -7.12
C LYS A 53 15.79 -5.25 -6.66
N PHE A 54 15.36 -6.09 -7.59
CA PHE A 54 14.47 -7.24 -7.39
C PHE A 54 13.00 -6.94 -7.04
N TYR A 55 12.60 -5.68 -6.94
CA TYR A 55 11.24 -5.27 -6.61
C TYR A 55 10.36 -4.99 -7.85
N GLY A 56 10.77 -5.40 -9.06
CA GLY A 56 10.09 -5.03 -10.29
C GLY A 56 8.58 -5.24 -10.27
N ALA A 57 8.10 -6.44 -9.97
CA ALA A 57 6.67 -6.73 -9.91
C ALA A 57 5.97 -5.99 -8.76
N TYR A 58 6.46 -6.17 -7.55
CA TYR A 58 5.84 -5.59 -6.35
C TYR A 58 5.94 -4.06 -6.37
N GLY A 59 7.13 -3.50 -6.64
CA GLY A 59 7.36 -2.05 -6.65
C GLY A 59 6.53 -1.32 -7.70
N SER A 60 6.43 -1.87 -8.92
CA SER A 60 5.59 -1.28 -9.96
C SER A 60 4.10 -1.32 -9.59
N SER A 61 3.62 -2.44 -9.03
CA SER A 61 2.24 -2.57 -8.61
C SER A 61 1.87 -1.63 -7.46
N LYS A 62 2.75 -1.45 -6.49
CA LYS A 62 2.54 -0.49 -5.39
C LYS A 62 2.54 0.95 -5.89
N SER A 63 3.44 1.30 -6.79
CA SER A 63 3.45 2.64 -7.41
C SER A 63 2.17 2.93 -8.18
N ALA A 64 1.68 1.96 -8.96
CA ALA A 64 0.42 2.08 -9.67
C ALA A 64 -0.78 2.20 -8.71
N GLN A 65 -0.81 1.39 -7.63
CA GLN A 65 -1.83 1.49 -6.59
C GLN A 65 -1.89 2.90 -5.99
N ILE A 66 -0.75 3.44 -5.59
CA ILE A 66 -0.69 4.76 -4.97
C ILE A 66 -1.07 5.86 -5.97
N SER A 67 -0.72 5.73 -7.24
CA SER A 67 -1.16 6.65 -8.30
C SER A 67 -2.68 6.68 -8.44
N LEU A 68 -3.35 5.53 -8.43
CA LEU A 68 -4.82 5.44 -8.42
C LEU A 68 -5.42 6.16 -7.20
N VAL A 69 -4.89 5.88 -6.04
CA VAL A 69 -5.38 6.46 -4.77
C VAL A 69 -5.18 7.97 -4.74
N GLN A 70 -4.05 8.48 -5.23
CA GLN A 70 -3.79 9.91 -5.31
C GLN A 70 -4.73 10.63 -6.28
N SER A 71 -5.03 10.01 -7.42
CA SER A 71 -6.06 10.51 -8.34
C SER A 71 -7.40 10.64 -7.62
N TRP A 72 -7.84 9.59 -6.97
CA TRP A 72 -9.11 9.59 -6.24
C TRP A 72 -9.10 10.62 -5.09
N ALA A 73 -8.00 10.75 -4.36
CA ALA A 73 -7.86 11.77 -3.31
C ALA A 73 -8.05 13.20 -3.86
N ASN A 74 -7.49 13.46 -5.04
CA ASN A 74 -7.66 14.76 -5.70
C ASN A 74 -9.09 15.01 -6.18
N GLU A 75 -9.78 13.99 -6.67
CA GLU A 75 -11.20 14.05 -7.06
C GLU A 75 -12.10 14.33 -5.85
N CYS A 76 -11.74 13.81 -4.67
CA CYS A 76 -12.51 13.95 -3.43
C CYS A 76 -12.28 15.27 -2.68
N LYS A 77 -11.33 16.10 -3.06
CA LYS A 77 -10.93 17.32 -2.31
C LYS A 77 -12.09 18.28 -1.98
N THR A 78 -13.04 18.42 -2.87
CA THR A 78 -14.15 19.37 -2.71
C THR A 78 -15.31 18.79 -1.93
N PHE A 79 -15.64 17.52 -2.14
CA PHE A 79 -16.85 16.91 -1.63
C PHE A 79 -16.60 15.74 -0.68
N GLY A 80 -15.34 15.40 -0.43
CA GLY A 80 -14.96 14.22 0.37
C GLY A 80 -15.27 12.89 -0.34
N PRO A 81 -14.93 11.76 0.27
CA PRO A 81 -14.32 11.58 1.59
C PRO A 81 -12.88 12.07 1.71
N ASN A 82 -12.32 12.03 2.91
CA ASN A 82 -10.90 12.28 3.12
C ASN A 82 -10.10 11.03 2.71
N VAL A 83 -9.27 11.15 1.71
CA VAL A 83 -8.43 10.04 1.23
C VAL A 83 -6.99 10.32 1.62
N THR A 84 -6.41 9.44 2.43
CA THR A 84 -5.06 9.58 2.97
C THR A 84 -4.18 8.42 2.55
N VAL A 85 -2.98 8.72 2.09
CA VAL A 85 -1.91 7.73 1.88
C VAL A 85 -0.94 7.81 3.06
N PHE A 86 -0.80 6.72 3.79
CA PHE A 86 0.08 6.61 4.93
C PHE A 86 1.28 5.72 4.60
N ARG A 87 2.46 6.15 5.00
CA ARG A 87 3.69 5.39 4.82
C ARG A 87 4.16 4.88 6.18
N PRO A 88 3.90 3.61 6.51
CA PRO A 88 4.34 3.05 7.78
C PRO A 88 5.85 2.85 7.82
N SER A 89 6.41 2.89 9.01
CA SER A 89 7.78 2.45 9.25
C SER A 89 7.90 0.92 9.10
N PRO A 90 9.10 0.40 8.81
CA PRO A 90 9.31 -1.05 8.75
C PRO A 90 8.85 -1.76 10.02
N MET A 91 8.06 -2.80 9.87
CA MET A 91 7.40 -3.53 10.96
C MET A 91 7.74 -5.01 10.95
N LYS A 92 7.63 -5.65 12.12
CA LYS A 92 7.74 -7.12 12.26
C LYS A 92 6.49 -7.79 11.65
N THR A 93 6.54 -8.06 10.35
CA THR A 93 5.45 -8.74 9.62
C THR A 93 5.97 -9.98 8.91
N ALA A 94 5.06 -10.90 8.58
CA ALA A 94 5.39 -12.09 7.79
C ALA A 94 5.91 -11.71 6.39
N LEU A 95 5.38 -10.65 5.78
CA LEU A 95 5.85 -10.14 4.50
C LEU A 95 7.28 -9.62 4.59
N ARG A 96 7.59 -8.84 5.63
CA ARG A 96 8.93 -8.32 5.87
C ARG A 96 9.94 -9.45 6.08
N ALA A 97 9.61 -10.45 6.88
CA ALA A 97 10.45 -11.62 7.12
C ALA A 97 10.72 -12.43 5.84
N ARG A 98 9.76 -12.46 4.93
CA ARG A 98 9.92 -13.11 3.62
C ARG A 98 10.86 -12.35 2.69
N PHE A 99 10.81 -11.02 2.70
CA PHE A 99 11.66 -10.17 1.85
C PHE A 99 13.09 -10.03 2.41
N PHE A 100 13.21 -10.03 3.73
CA PHE A 100 14.48 -9.80 4.45
C PHE A 100 14.69 -10.86 5.53
N PRO A 101 14.94 -12.14 5.16
CA PRO A 101 15.01 -13.22 6.14
C PRO A 101 16.19 -13.10 7.12
N GLY A 102 17.26 -12.40 6.73
CA GLY A 102 18.44 -12.16 7.56
C GLY A 102 18.45 -10.86 8.35
N GLU A 103 17.34 -10.09 8.32
CA GLU A 103 17.29 -8.79 9.00
C GLU A 103 17.19 -8.94 10.51
N ASN A 104 17.93 -8.07 11.24
CA ASN A 104 17.78 -7.97 12.70
C ASN A 104 16.39 -7.39 13.05
N LYS A 105 15.54 -8.23 13.62
CA LYS A 105 14.15 -7.88 13.95
C LYS A 105 14.00 -6.95 15.16
N GLU A 106 15.07 -6.77 15.96
CA GLU A 106 15.02 -5.90 17.14
C GLU A 106 14.82 -4.43 16.80
N ASN A 107 15.28 -4.01 15.61
CA ASN A 107 15.13 -2.65 15.11
C ASN A 107 13.78 -2.38 14.43
N LEU A 108 12.91 -3.38 14.32
CA LEU A 108 11.60 -3.24 13.70
C LEU A 108 10.53 -2.90 14.73
N LEU A 109 9.66 -1.96 14.38
CA LEU A 109 8.49 -1.63 15.20
C LEU A 109 7.47 -2.77 15.21
N SER A 110 6.68 -2.85 16.28
CA SER A 110 5.52 -3.75 16.27
C SER A 110 4.40 -3.16 15.40
N PRO A 111 3.61 -3.99 14.71
CA PRO A 111 2.44 -3.51 13.95
C PRO A 111 1.44 -2.75 14.83
N LYS A 112 1.33 -3.10 16.11
CA LYS A 112 0.46 -2.41 17.07
C LYS A 112 0.86 -0.95 17.29
N ILE A 113 2.16 -0.67 17.43
CA ILE A 113 2.67 0.70 17.61
C ILE A 113 2.41 1.53 16.34
N GLU A 114 2.68 0.97 15.17
CA GLU A 114 2.38 1.67 13.91
C GLU A 114 0.87 1.91 13.73
N ALA A 115 0.03 0.96 14.08
CA ALA A 115 -1.42 1.14 14.04
C ALA A 115 -1.89 2.29 14.94
N GLN A 116 -1.34 2.40 16.15
CA GLN A 116 -1.62 3.53 17.05
C GLN A 116 -1.21 4.87 16.44
N ARG A 117 -0.04 4.93 15.79
CA ARG A 117 0.43 6.14 15.09
C ARG A 117 -0.49 6.53 13.94
N VAL A 118 -0.97 5.56 13.16
CA VAL A 118 -1.94 5.78 12.09
C VAL A 118 -3.25 6.34 12.64
N LEU A 119 -3.79 5.74 13.69
CA LEU A 119 -5.03 6.20 14.31
C LEU A 119 -4.91 7.62 14.84
N ALA A 120 -3.81 7.97 15.50
CA ALA A 120 -3.55 9.34 15.93
C ALA A 120 -3.55 10.33 14.74
N THR A 121 -2.93 9.97 13.63
CA THR A 121 -2.93 10.80 12.41
C THR A 121 -4.34 11.05 11.86
N LEU A 122 -5.25 10.10 12.00
CA LEU A 122 -6.62 10.22 11.49
C LEU A 122 -7.55 10.97 12.44
N PHE A 123 -7.39 10.80 13.75
CA PHE A 123 -8.36 11.28 14.75
C PHE A 123 -7.91 12.52 15.54
N ASP A 124 -6.64 12.89 15.51
CA ASP A 124 -6.11 14.10 16.16
C ASP A 124 -6.13 15.34 15.25
N ARG A 125 -7.06 15.39 14.33
CA ARG A 125 -7.26 16.52 13.41
C ARG A 125 -8.07 17.65 14.04
#